data_b10e909183ea8269b53a8e3453bbda3f
#
_entry.id   b10e909183ea8269b53a8e3453bbda3f
#
_cell.length_a   1.000
_cell.length_b   1.000
_cell.length_c   1.000
_cell.angle_alpha   90.00
_cell.angle_beta   90.00
_cell.angle_gamma   90.00
#
_symmetry.space_group_name_H-M   'P 1'
#
loop_
_entity.id
_entity.type
_entity.pdbx_description
1 polymer ?
#
loop_
_entity_poly.entity_id
_entity_poly.type
_entity_poly.pdbx_seq_one_letter_code
_entity_poly.pdbx_strand_id
1 'polypeptide(L)'
;ELVITYGGHIVSKRLKEFLRKHPPKEHWHVSLDGEVADLFGSLTTVIEMDAFEFLEKIAYMLENRQIEYPKAWEYKSRNLPEPEFAYSEMAAIGGLIRSLPAESALHLGNSSTVRYAQLYTVPETVEVCCNRGTSGIEGSLSTAIGYASASQKLNFIVIGDLSFFYDMNALWNGNLHNNLRILLLNNGGGEIFQALPGFKMNERTHRYVTASHQTSAEGWATERGFSYSAVHNAEELAAAMSAFTQTEQPSEHPLFMEVFTDKAEDVRLLK
;
A
#
# COMPACT_ATOMS: atom_id res chain seq x y z
N GLU A 1 -2.52 16.58 23.68
CA GLU A 1 -2.30 16.42 25.10
C GLU A 1 -1.88 15.00 25.47
N LEU A 2 -2.66 13.97 25.13
CA LEU A 2 -2.33 12.55 25.29
C LEU A 2 -2.28 11.87 23.92
N VAL A 3 -1.25 11.06 23.69
CA VAL A 3 -1.16 10.13 22.56
C VAL A 3 -1.06 8.72 23.12
N ILE A 4 -1.86 7.80 22.58
CA ILE A 4 -1.80 6.39 22.91
C ILE A 4 -1.39 5.64 21.65
N THR A 5 -0.35 4.82 21.76
CA THR A 5 0.14 3.97 20.66
C THR A 5 -0.02 2.50 21.04
N TYR A 6 -0.38 1.69 20.05
CA TYR A 6 -0.48 0.23 20.16
C TYR A 6 -0.32 -0.41 18.79
N GLY A 7 -0.08 -1.71 18.75
CA GLY A 7 0.10 -2.46 17.52
C GLY A 7 1.41 -2.17 16.81
N GLY A 8 1.42 -2.31 15.48
CA GLY A 8 2.62 -2.26 14.66
C GLY A 8 3.13 -0.86 14.31
N HIS A 9 4.06 -0.82 13.36
CA HIS A 9 4.73 0.42 12.95
C HIS A 9 3.82 1.41 12.23
N ILE A 10 3.91 2.68 12.61
CA ILE A 10 3.26 3.78 11.90
C ILE A 10 3.98 4.01 10.56
N VAL A 11 3.25 3.89 9.46
CA VAL A 11 3.79 4.08 8.09
C VAL A 11 4.14 5.54 7.81
N SER A 12 3.28 6.48 8.24
CA SER A 12 3.42 7.90 7.93
C SER A 12 4.65 8.54 8.56
N LYS A 13 5.64 8.89 7.72
CA LYS A 13 6.80 9.69 8.14
C LYS A 13 6.39 11.09 8.62
N ARG A 14 5.38 11.72 7.96
CA ARG A 14 4.88 13.06 8.31
C ARG A 14 4.25 13.08 9.71
N LEU A 15 3.46 12.05 10.05
CA LEU A 15 2.89 11.95 11.40
C LEU A 15 3.96 11.78 12.46
N LYS A 16 4.95 10.91 12.22
CA LYS A 16 6.09 10.73 13.14
C LYS A 16 6.89 12.02 13.33
N GLU A 17 7.15 12.75 12.26
CA GLU A 17 7.85 14.03 12.32
C GLU A 17 7.03 15.09 13.04
N PHE A 18 5.72 15.17 12.78
CA PHE A 18 4.81 16.06 13.48
C PHE A 18 4.82 15.82 14.99
N LEU A 19 4.68 14.56 15.42
CA LEU A 19 4.66 14.21 16.86
C LEU A 19 6.02 14.44 17.55
N ARG A 20 7.14 14.30 16.80
CA ARG A 20 8.48 14.67 17.32
C ARG A 20 8.66 16.17 17.49
N LYS A 21 8.11 16.98 16.56
CA LYS A 21 8.17 18.45 16.63
C LYS A 21 7.17 19.03 17.63
N HIS A 22 6.08 18.34 17.85
CA HIS A 22 4.98 18.74 18.73
C HIS A 22 4.65 17.61 19.71
N PRO A 23 5.57 17.31 20.64
CA PRO A 23 5.41 16.17 21.55
C PRO A 23 4.15 16.34 22.41
N PRO A 24 3.39 15.28 22.65
CA PRO A 24 2.29 15.31 23.58
C PRO A 24 2.81 15.51 25.01
N LYS A 25 1.95 15.92 25.91
CA LYS A 25 2.28 15.99 27.35
C LYS A 25 2.45 14.60 27.94
N GLU A 26 1.66 13.65 27.45
CA GLU A 26 1.72 12.24 27.80
C GLU A 26 1.68 11.37 26.56
N HIS A 27 2.53 10.37 26.51
CA HIS A 27 2.54 9.34 25.49
C HIS A 27 2.54 7.97 26.17
N TRP A 28 1.46 7.25 25.99
CA TRP A 28 1.31 5.88 26.50
C TRP A 28 1.51 4.88 25.37
N HIS A 29 2.28 3.84 25.66
CA HIS A 29 2.42 2.70 24.75
C HIS A 29 1.80 1.46 25.38
N VAL A 30 0.89 0.80 24.65
CA VAL A 30 0.20 -0.41 25.09
C VAL A 30 0.71 -1.59 24.29
N SER A 31 1.28 -2.58 24.97
CA SER A 31 1.76 -3.84 24.34
C SER A 31 1.63 -4.99 25.32
N LEU A 32 1.43 -6.21 24.81
CA LEU A 32 1.31 -7.43 25.62
C LEU A 32 2.59 -7.79 26.37
N ASP A 33 3.74 -7.42 25.85
CA ASP A 33 5.05 -7.77 26.37
C ASP A 33 5.73 -6.63 27.16
N GLY A 34 5.05 -5.49 27.27
CA GLY A 34 5.58 -4.31 27.95
C GLY A 34 6.80 -3.70 27.25
N GLU A 35 6.98 -3.94 25.93
CA GLU A 35 8.10 -3.39 25.17
C GLU A 35 8.14 -1.86 25.22
N VAL A 36 9.32 -1.31 25.41
CA VAL A 36 9.54 0.14 25.42
C VAL A 36 9.80 0.64 24.01
N ALA A 37 8.74 1.07 23.32
CA ALA A 37 8.80 1.59 21.96
C ALA A 37 8.55 3.10 21.91
N ASP A 38 9.62 3.90 22.02
CA ASP A 38 9.53 5.37 21.94
C ASP A 38 9.85 5.89 20.53
N LEU A 39 8.86 5.91 19.67
CA LEU A 39 8.99 6.37 18.28
C LEU A 39 9.09 7.90 18.14
N PHE A 40 8.69 8.65 19.16
CA PHE A 40 8.58 10.11 19.09
C PHE A 40 9.50 10.87 20.04
N GLY A 41 10.20 10.19 20.95
CA GLY A 41 11.02 10.79 22.00
C GLY A 41 10.19 11.45 23.09
N SER A 42 8.98 10.94 23.34
CA SER A 42 8.02 11.51 24.29
C SER A 42 7.27 10.46 25.14
N LEU A 43 7.74 9.23 25.16
CA LEU A 43 7.12 8.14 25.90
C LEU A 43 7.14 8.42 27.42
N THR A 44 5.98 8.41 28.06
CA THR A 44 5.83 8.62 29.49
C THR A 44 5.38 7.38 30.24
N THR A 45 4.64 6.48 29.60
CA THR A 45 4.06 5.30 30.25
C THR A 45 4.02 4.11 29.29
N VAL A 46 4.42 2.94 29.80
CA VAL A 46 4.21 1.65 29.14
C VAL A 46 3.15 0.88 29.92
N ILE A 47 2.17 0.35 29.21
CA ILE A 47 1.07 -0.43 29.77
C ILE A 47 1.16 -1.85 29.18
N GLU A 48 1.52 -2.81 30.03
CA GLU A 48 1.55 -4.22 29.68
C GLU A 48 0.13 -4.80 29.74
N MET A 49 -0.53 -4.80 28.58
CA MET A 49 -1.91 -5.25 28.44
C MET A 49 -2.23 -5.50 26.95
N ASP A 50 -3.21 -6.36 26.68
CA ASP A 50 -3.80 -6.46 25.35
C ASP A 50 -4.45 -5.13 24.96
N ALA A 51 -4.21 -4.71 23.70
CA ALA A 51 -4.70 -3.40 23.24
C ALA A 51 -6.22 -3.32 23.18
N PHE A 52 -6.90 -4.42 22.84
CA PHE A 52 -8.37 -4.46 22.81
C PHE A 52 -8.95 -4.37 24.22
N GLU A 53 -8.39 -5.14 25.19
CA GLU A 53 -8.79 -5.08 26.59
C GLU A 53 -8.57 -3.69 27.18
N PHE A 54 -7.45 -3.04 26.83
CA PHE A 54 -7.18 -1.67 27.24
C PHE A 54 -8.24 -0.70 26.71
N LEU A 55 -8.56 -0.79 25.41
CA LEU A 55 -9.55 0.09 24.78
C LEU A 55 -10.96 -0.13 25.34
N GLU A 56 -11.36 -1.37 25.63
CA GLU A 56 -12.65 -1.66 26.30
C GLU A 56 -12.73 -0.99 27.68
N LYS A 57 -11.67 -1.10 28.48
CA LYS A 57 -11.62 -0.46 29.81
C LYS A 57 -11.72 1.06 29.73
N ILE A 58 -11.00 1.68 28.77
CA ILE A 58 -11.08 3.12 28.56
C ILE A 58 -12.48 3.52 28.06
N ALA A 59 -13.05 2.78 27.12
CA ALA A 59 -14.39 3.05 26.62
C ALA A 59 -15.44 3.01 27.73
N TYR A 60 -15.37 2.00 28.61
CA TYR A 60 -16.26 1.90 29.78
C TYR A 60 -16.11 3.08 30.74
N MET A 61 -14.86 3.54 31.00
CA MET A 61 -14.59 4.70 31.86
C MET A 61 -15.09 6.02 31.25
N LEU A 62 -15.18 6.09 29.92
CA LEU A 62 -15.65 7.28 29.20
C LEU A 62 -17.14 7.22 28.83
N GLU A 63 -17.84 6.15 29.21
CA GLU A 63 -19.27 5.99 29.03
C GLU A 63 -20.01 7.21 29.61
N ASN A 64 -20.88 7.81 28.81
CA ASN A 64 -21.59 9.05 29.15
C ASN A 64 -20.81 10.38 29.04
N ARG A 65 -19.59 10.42 28.53
CA ARG A 65 -18.95 11.69 28.19
C ARG A 65 -19.27 12.09 26.74
N GLN A 66 -19.78 13.30 26.56
CA GLN A 66 -19.89 13.88 25.21
C GLN A 66 -18.49 14.29 24.74
N ILE A 67 -17.97 13.58 23.72
CA ILE A 67 -16.64 13.82 23.17
C ILE A 67 -16.80 14.44 21.78
N GLU A 68 -16.47 15.72 21.65
CA GLU A 68 -16.52 16.44 20.37
C GLU A 68 -15.34 16.12 19.43
N TYR A 69 -14.22 15.68 20.00
CA TYR A 69 -12.97 15.42 19.27
C TYR A 69 -13.11 14.39 18.15
N PRO A 70 -13.74 13.21 18.36
CA PRO A 70 -13.94 12.24 17.27
C PRO A 70 -14.77 12.80 16.12
N LYS A 71 -15.83 13.55 16.41
CA LYS A 71 -16.69 14.18 15.39
C LYS A 71 -15.93 15.17 14.52
N ALA A 72 -15.03 15.94 15.11
CA ALA A 72 -14.19 16.88 14.36
C ALA A 72 -13.22 16.17 13.42
N TRP A 73 -12.65 15.05 13.82
CA TRP A 73 -11.79 14.23 12.97
C TRP A 73 -12.57 13.51 11.88
N GLU A 74 -13.71 12.93 12.23
CA GLU A 74 -14.60 12.27 11.27
C GLU A 74 -15.05 13.24 10.18
N TYR A 75 -15.49 14.46 10.56
CA TYR A 75 -15.86 15.49 9.61
C TYR A 75 -14.69 15.86 8.68
N LYS A 76 -13.50 16.08 9.21
CA LYS A 76 -12.31 16.40 8.41
C LYS A 76 -11.92 15.25 7.49
N SER A 77 -11.91 14.03 8.00
CA SER A 77 -11.53 12.84 7.24
C SER A 77 -12.47 12.60 6.05
N ARG A 78 -13.79 12.71 6.27
CA ARG A 78 -14.80 12.53 5.21
C ARG A 78 -14.80 13.63 4.14
N ASN A 79 -14.26 14.81 4.47
CA ASN A 79 -14.26 15.97 3.57
C ASN A 79 -12.87 16.25 2.97
N LEU A 80 -11.91 15.33 3.10
CA LEU A 80 -10.66 15.43 2.38
C LEU A 80 -10.91 15.11 0.90
N PRO A 81 -10.59 16.04 -0.03
CA PRO A 81 -10.70 15.73 -1.45
C PRO A 81 -9.69 14.66 -1.82
N GLU A 82 -10.12 13.67 -2.59
CA GLU A 82 -9.19 12.75 -3.21
C GLU A 82 -8.36 13.50 -4.28
N PRO A 83 -7.05 13.29 -4.31
CA PRO A 83 -6.21 13.96 -5.30
C PRO A 83 -6.43 13.33 -6.69
N GLU A 84 -6.36 14.19 -7.71
CA GLU A 84 -6.29 13.77 -9.10
C GLU A 84 -4.87 13.98 -9.63
N PHE A 85 -4.35 12.99 -10.33
CA PHE A 85 -3.02 13.03 -10.92
C PHE A 85 -3.10 12.80 -12.43
N ALA A 86 -2.19 13.44 -13.16
CA ALA A 86 -1.87 13.03 -14.53
C ALA A 86 -1.36 11.57 -14.54
N TYR A 87 -1.20 10.99 -15.72
CA TYR A 87 -0.71 9.61 -15.87
C TYR A 87 0.56 9.38 -15.05
N SER A 88 0.48 8.46 -14.10
CA SER A 88 1.47 8.20 -13.05
C SER A 88 1.13 6.92 -12.29
N GLU A 89 2.02 6.45 -11.43
CA GLU A 89 1.71 5.37 -10.48
C GLU A 89 0.51 5.73 -9.58
N MET A 90 0.44 7.01 -9.12
CA MET A 90 -0.68 7.47 -8.31
C MET A 90 -2.00 7.40 -9.07
N ALA A 91 -2.02 7.80 -10.34
CA ALA A 91 -3.21 7.72 -11.19
C ALA A 91 -3.67 6.26 -11.40
N ALA A 92 -2.72 5.34 -11.63
CA ALA A 92 -3.01 3.92 -11.79
C ALA A 92 -3.61 3.29 -10.53
N ILE A 93 -3.02 3.55 -9.37
CA ILE A 93 -3.53 3.09 -8.08
C ILE A 93 -4.91 3.69 -7.78
N GLY A 94 -5.08 5.00 -7.98
CA GLY A 94 -6.36 5.67 -7.74
C GLY A 94 -7.47 5.17 -8.68
N GLY A 95 -7.14 4.94 -9.96
CA GLY A 95 -8.04 4.33 -10.94
C GLY A 95 -8.49 2.95 -10.50
N LEU A 96 -7.57 2.11 -10.04
CA LEU A 96 -7.88 0.79 -9.51
C LEU A 96 -8.79 0.88 -8.27
N ILE A 97 -8.38 1.65 -7.25
CA ILE A 97 -9.12 1.71 -5.96
C ILE A 97 -10.57 2.16 -6.18
N ARG A 98 -10.81 3.15 -7.04
CA ARG A 98 -12.16 3.61 -7.38
C ARG A 98 -13.00 2.60 -8.16
N SER A 99 -12.35 1.64 -8.81
CA SER A 99 -12.99 0.63 -9.65
C SER A 99 -13.04 -0.76 -9.00
N LEU A 100 -12.57 -0.90 -7.75
CA LEU A 100 -12.58 -2.20 -7.07
C LEU A 100 -14.01 -2.71 -6.87
N PRO A 101 -14.29 -3.96 -7.28
CA PRO A 101 -15.57 -4.59 -6.98
C PRO A 101 -15.75 -4.79 -5.47
N ALA A 102 -17.00 -4.73 -5.02
CA ALA A 102 -17.34 -5.11 -3.65
C ALA A 102 -16.88 -6.52 -3.33
N GLU A 103 -16.59 -6.80 -2.06
CA GLU A 103 -16.16 -8.11 -1.54
C GLU A 103 -14.87 -8.65 -2.19
N SER A 104 -14.07 -7.81 -2.85
CA SER A 104 -12.74 -8.19 -3.35
C SER A 104 -11.65 -8.06 -2.29
N ALA A 105 -10.44 -8.53 -2.60
CA ALA A 105 -9.25 -8.36 -1.78
C ALA A 105 -8.20 -7.53 -2.53
N LEU A 106 -7.63 -6.53 -1.86
CA LEU A 106 -6.57 -5.67 -2.36
C LEU A 106 -5.26 -5.96 -1.61
N HIS A 107 -4.28 -6.49 -2.31
CA HIS A 107 -2.95 -6.74 -1.77
C HIS A 107 -1.99 -5.65 -2.22
N LEU A 108 -1.37 -4.98 -1.26
CA LEU A 108 -0.47 -3.86 -1.53
C LEU A 108 0.98 -4.25 -1.26
N GLY A 109 1.83 -4.10 -2.27
CA GLY A 109 3.28 -4.15 -2.11
C GLY A 109 3.80 -3.02 -1.21
N ASN A 110 4.95 -3.22 -0.61
CA ASN A 110 5.60 -2.19 0.18
C ASN A 110 6.21 -1.07 -0.68
N SER A 111 6.85 -0.08 -0.05
CA SER A 111 7.47 1.10 -0.66
C SER A 111 6.45 2.12 -1.19
N SER A 112 6.55 2.53 -2.45
CA SER A 112 5.68 3.56 -3.05
C SER A 112 4.22 3.11 -3.10
N THR A 113 3.97 1.87 -3.47
CA THR A 113 2.63 1.30 -3.65
C THR A 113 1.70 1.53 -2.46
N VAL A 114 2.08 1.05 -1.26
CA VAL A 114 1.24 1.22 -0.06
C VAL A 114 1.11 2.69 0.36
N ARG A 115 2.07 3.54 0.00
CA ARG A 115 2.02 4.98 0.33
C ARG A 115 1.08 5.73 -0.58
N TYR A 116 1.08 5.40 -1.87
CA TYR A 116 0.17 6.03 -2.84
C TYR A 116 -1.26 5.55 -2.64
N ALA A 117 -1.46 4.27 -2.26
CA ALA A 117 -2.79 3.78 -1.90
C ALA A 117 -3.44 4.56 -0.74
N GLN A 118 -2.66 5.10 0.20
CA GLN A 118 -3.17 5.94 1.30
C GLN A 118 -3.72 7.32 0.85
N LEU A 119 -3.56 7.71 -0.41
CA LEU A 119 -4.13 8.94 -0.97
C LEU A 119 -5.60 8.78 -1.34
N TYR A 120 -6.11 7.56 -1.35
CA TYR A 120 -7.45 7.22 -1.81
C TYR A 120 -8.25 6.46 -0.76
N THR A 121 -9.56 6.58 -0.83
CA THR A 121 -10.46 5.87 0.07
C THR A 121 -10.79 4.49 -0.51
N VAL A 122 -10.33 3.43 0.15
CA VAL A 122 -10.69 2.06 -0.22
C VAL A 122 -12.12 1.78 0.22
N PRO A 123 -12.98 1.17 -0.63
CA PRO A 123 -14.34 0.79 -0.25
C PRO A 123 -14.34 -0.13 0.98
N GLU A 124 -15.29 0.09 1.91
CA GLU A 124 -15.37 -0.66 3.19
C GLU A 124 -15.55 -2.17 3.02
N THR A 125 -16.11 -2.60 1.87
CA THR A 125 -16.31 -4.03 1.56
C THR A 125 -15.07 -4.72 1.02
N VAL A 126 -13.99 -3.97 0.74
CA VAL A 126 -12.73 -4.50 0.21
C VAL A 126 -11.79 -4.83 1.35
N GLU A 127 -11.31 -6.07 1.39
CA GLU A 127 -10.30 -6.50 2.34
C GLU A 127 -8.91 -6.03 1.88
N VAL A 128 -8.16 -5.33 2.75
CA VAL A 128 -6.83 -4.82 2.42
C VAL A 128 -5.75 -5.60 3.15
N CYS A 129 -4.81 -6.14 2.38
CA CYS A 129 -3.67 -6.90 2.87
C CYS A 129 -2.34 -6.23 2.51
N CYS A 130 -1.39 -6.20 3.43
CA CYS A 130 -0.05 -5.69 3.18
C CYS A 130 0.97 -6.26 4.18
N ASN A 131 2.14 -6.66 3.71
CA ASN A 131 3.21 -7.21 4.54
C ASN A 131 3.96 -6.08 5.27
N ARG A 132 3.41 -5.61 6.41
CA ARG A 132 3.95 -4.43 7.13
C ARG A 132 4.89 -4.75 8.31
N GLY A 133 5.13 -6.01 8.64
CA GLY A 133 5.99 -6.40 9.77
C GLY A 133 7.38 -5.77 9.69
N THR A 134 8.20 -6.19 8.74
CA THR A 134 9.54 -5.62 8.47
C THR A 134 9.56 -4.65 7.29
N SER A 135 8.47 -4.58 6.53
CA SER A 135 8.30 -3.70 5.36
C SER A 135 9.31 -3.95 4.23
N GLY A 136 9.78 -5.19 4.06
CA GLY A 136 10.59 -5.61 2.92
C GLY A 136 9.81 -5.52 1.61
N ILE A 137 10.52 -5.45 0.49
CA ILE A 137 9.89 -5.43 -0.85
C ILE A 137 9.75 -6.82 -1.45
N GLU A 138 10.33 -7.82 -0.85
CA GLU A 138 10.19 -9.24 -1.18
C GLU A 138 9.00 -9.88 -0.46
N GLY A 139 8.52 -11.02 -0.96
CA GLY A 139 7.49 -11.86 -0.33
C GLY A 139 6.05 -11.34 -0.43
N SER A 140 5.83 -10.13 -0.94
CA SER A 140 4.48 -9.57 -1.07
C SER A 140 3.65 -10.30 -2.13
N LEU A 141 4.25 -10.66 -3.26
CA LEU A 141 3.60 -11.41 -4.32
C LEU A 141 3.28 -12.84 -3.86
N SER A 142 4.25 -13.53 -3.26
CA SER A 142 4.07 -14.90 -2.75
C SER A 142 2.95 -14.98 -1.71
N THR A 143 2.88 -14.01 -0.79
CA THR A 143 1.80 -13.93 0.21
C THR A 143 0.44 -13.74 -0.47
N ALA A 144 0.34 -12.84 -1.44
CA ALA A 144 -0.90 -12.56 -2.16
C ALA A 144 -1.37 -13.76 -3.00
N ILE A 145 -0.45 -14.47 -3.68
CA ILE A 145 -0.75 -15.69 -4.41
C ILE A 145 -1.25 -16.79 -3.46
N GLY A 146 -0.59 -16.96 -2.31
CA GLY A 146 -1.02 -17.92 -1.29
C GLY A 146 -2.42 -17.62 -0.77
N TYR A 147 -2.74 -16.36 -0.49
CA TYR A 147 -4.08 -15.93 -0.11
C TYR A 147 -5.10 -16.23 -1.22
N ALA A 148 -4.80 -15.83 -2.44
CA ALA A 148 -5.71 -15.99 -3.58
C ALA A 148 -6.01 -17.47 -3.89
N SER A 149 -5.06 -18.39 -3.67
CA SER A 149 -5.27 -19.82 -3.88
C SER A 149 -6.27 -20.42 -2.89
N ALA A 150 -6.43 -19.82 -1.72
CA ALA A 150 -7.39 -20.24 -0.68
C ALA A 150 -8.67 -19.40 -0.65
N SER A 151 -8.77 -18.37 -1.50
CA SER A 151 -9.88 -17.40 -1.52
C SER A 151 -10.76 -17.56 -2.76
N GLN A 152 -12.08 -17.36 -2.59
CA GLN A 152 -13.02 -17.24 -3.71
C GLN A 152 -13.19 -15.81 -4.20
N LYS A 153 -12.62 -14.83 -3.50
CA LYS A 153 -12.69 -13.40 -3.88
C LYS A 153 -11.84 -13.13 -5.12
N LEU A 154 -12.16 -12.07 -5.84
CA LEU A 154 -11.21 -11.46 -6.77
C LEU A 154 -10.07 -10.82 -5.97
N ASN A 155 -8.83 -11.11 -6.35
CA ASN A 155 -7.63 -10.66 -5.67
C ASN A 155 -6.86 -9.71 -6.57
N PHE A 156 -6.82 -8.44 -6.18
CA PHE A 156 -6.07 -7.39 -6.86
C PHE A 156 -4.74 -7.18 -6.15
N ILE A 157 -3.65 -7.43 -6.85
CA ILE A 157 -2.28 -7.30 -6.33
C ILE A 157 -1.64 -6.08 -6.98
N VAL A 158 -1.32 -5.06 -6.20
CA VAL A 158 -0.58 -3.89 -6.68
C VAL A 158 0.83 -3.94 -6.16
N ILE A 159 1.81 -3.95 -7.06
CA ILE A 159 3.21 -4.21 -6.73
C ILE A 159 4.14 -3.40 -7.65
N GLY A 160 5.24 -2.90 -7.10
CA GLY A 160 6.29 -2.25 -7.89
C GLY A 160 7.21 -3.28 -8.57
N ASP A 161 7.91 -2.83 -9.60
CA ASP A 161 8.78 -3.63 -10.45
C ASP A 161 9.86 -4.41 -9.69
N LEU A 162 10.65 -3.75 -8.85
CA LEU A 162 11.70 -4.42 -8.07
C LEU A 162 11.10 -5.45 -7.11
N SER A 163 9.97 -5.14 -6.48
CA SER A 163 9.28 -6.06 -5.58
C SER A 163 8.78 -7.29 -6.34
N PHE A 164 8.24 -7.09 -7.54
CA PHE A 164 7.81 -8.17 -8.43
C PHE A 164 8.99 -9.05 -8.83
N PHE A 165 10.08 -8.48 -9.36
CA PHE A 165 11.23 -9.26 -9.83
C PHE A 165 11.96 -10.00 -8.71
N TYR A 166 11.96 -9.49 -7.48
CA TYR A 166 12.49 -10.23 -6.33
C TYR A 166 11.65 -11.46 -5.95
N ASP A 167 10.36 -11.47 -6.28
CA ASP A 167 9.40 -12.50 -5.85
C ASP A 167 8.67 -13.16 -7.04
N MET A 168 9.13 -12.93 -8.28
CA MET A 168 8.47 -13.41 -9.51
C MET A 168 8.34 -14.95 -9.59
N ASN A 169 9.17 -15.67 -8.85
CA ASN A 169 9.08 -17.12 -8.71
C ASN A 169 7.76 -17.57 -8.05
N ALA A 170 7.03 -16.69 -7.37
CA ALA A 170 5.69 -16.99 -6.87
C ALA A 170 4.71 -17.41 -7.98
N LEU A 171 4.96 -17.01 -9.22
CA LEU A 171 4.10 -17.33 -10.37
C LEU A 171 4.44 -18.67 -11.05
N TRP A 172 5.50 -19.36 -10.70
CA TRP A 172 5.87 -20.61 -11.38
C TRP A 172 5.11 -21.85 -10.88
N ASN A 173 4.44 -21.75 -9.75
CA ASN A 173 3.66 -22.83 -9.17
C ASN A 173 2.30 -23.03 -9.89
N GLY A 174 1.67 -24.19 -9.69
CA GLY A 174 0.41 -24.57 -10.36
C GLY A 174 -0.87 -23.99 -9.71
N ASN A 175 -0.76 -23.08 -8.74
CA ASN A 175 -1.89 -22.56 -7.96
C ASN A 175 -2.37 -21.18 -8.44
N LEU A 176 -2.18 -20.88 -9.72
CA LEU A 176 -2.65 -19.64 -10.32
C LEU A 176 -4.07 -19.83 -10.85
N HIS A 177 -5.00 -19.05 -10.32
CA HIS A 177 -6.40 -19.11 -10.72
C HIS A 177 -6.85 -17.82 -11.39
N ASN A 178 -7.98 -17.87 -12.08
CA ASN A 178 -8.55 -16.74 -12.81
C ASN A 178 -9.09 -15.63 -11.90
N ASN A 179 -9.06 -15.80 -10.59
CA ASN A 179 -9.38 -14.76 -9.60
C ASN A 179 -8.21 -13.80 -9.31
N LEU A 180 -7.06 -13.98 -9.97
CA LEU A 180 -5.89 -13.12 -9.81
C LEU A 180 -5.90 -11.96 -10.80
N ARG A 181 -5.57 -10.78 -10.28
CA ARG A 181 -5.42 -9.52 -11.00
C ARG A 181 -4.14 -8.83 -10.52
N ILE A 182 -3.07 -8.81 -11.32
CA ILE A 182 -1.80 -8.19 -10.96
C ILE A 182 -1.66 -6.86 -11.69
N LEU A 183 -1.60 -5.77 -10.95
CA LEU A 183 -1.20 -4.44 -11.42
C LEU A 183 0.26 -4.22 -11.05
N LEU A 184 1.14 -4.33 -12.02
CA LEU A 184 2.56 -4.06 -11.89
C LEU A 184 2.86 -2.61 -12.25
N LEU A 185 3.42 -1.86 -11.31
CA LEU A 185 3.91 -0.51 -11.52
C LEU A 185 5.39 -0.58 -11.90
N ASN A 186 5.70 -0.30 -13.16
CA ASN A 186 7.06 -0.40 -13.70
C ASN A 186 7.58 0.98 -14.09
N ASN A 187 8.33 1.59 -13.19
CA ASN A 187 9.03 2.85 -13.42
C ASN A 187 10.54 2.67 -13.70
N GLY A 188 11.01 1.41 -13.81
CA GLY A 188 12.38 1.05 -14.09
C GLY A 188 13.33 1.18 -12.89
N GLY A 189 12.85 0.98 -11.65
CA GLY A 189 13.71 0.88 -10.46
C GLY A 189 13.19 1.52 -9.18
N GLY A 190 14.09 1.75 -8.23
CA GLY A 190 13.77 2.28 -6.89
C GLY A 190 13.53 3.79 -6.85
N GLU A 191 12.37 4.24 -7.27
CA GLU A 191 11.96 5.64 -7.31
C GLU A 191 12.07 6.35 -5.96
N ILE A 192 11.66 5.69 -4.90
CA ILE A 192 11.59 6.28 -3.54
C ILE A 192 12.91 6.89 -3.08
N PHE A 193 14.05 6.42 -3.60
CA PHE A 193 15.35 6.97 -3.25
C PHE A 193 15.56 8.38 -3.81
N GLN A 194 14.93 8.73 -4.92
CA GLN A 194 15.01 10.07 -5.52
C GLN A 194 14.27 11.13 -4.69
N ALA A 195 13.27 10.71 -3.91
CA ALA A 195 12.52 11.57 -3.01
C ALA A 195 13.22 11.83 -1.66
N LEU A 196 14.35 11.16 -1.38
CA LEU A 196 15.06 11.33 -0.10
C LEU A 196 15.82 12.67 -0.05
N PRO A 197 15.65 13.46 1.03
CA PRO A 197 16.41 14.69 1.22
C PRO A 197 17.93 14.43 1.21
N GLY A 198 18.65 15.22 0.42
CA GLY A 198 20.12 15.12 0.33
C GLY A 198 20.65 13.97 -0.54
N PHE A 199 19.79 13.14 -1.10
CA PHE A 199 20.21 12.10 -2.03
C PHE A 199 20.62 12.72 -3.37
N LYS A 200 21.87 12.45 -3.80
CA LYS A 200 22.39 12.93 -5.09
C LYS A 200 22.43 11.78 -6.09
N MET A 201 21.68 11.96 -7.16
CA MET A 201 21.71 11.04 -8.30
C MET A 201 23.04 11.19 -9.06
N ASN A 202 23.72 10.07 -9.25
CA ASN A 202 24.87 9.90 -10.12
C ASN A 202 24.86 8.47 -10.70
N GLU A 203 25.76 8.17 -11.61
CA GLU A 203 25.79 6.86 -12.27
C GLU A 203 25.86 5.67 -11.29
N ARG A 204 26.65 5.79 -10.21
CA ARG A 204 26.76 4.73 -9.20
C ARG A 204 25.48 4.56 -8.40
N THR A 205 24.85 5.67 -7.95
CA THR A 205 23.60 5.60 -7.21
C THR A 205 22.46 5.11 -8.10
N HIS A 206 22.47 5.48 -9.39
CA HIS A 206 21.50 4.99 -10.36
C HIS A 206 21.60 3.47 -10.53
N ARG A 207 22.83 2.96 -10.64
CA ARG A 207 23.07 1.52 -10.84
C ARG A 207 22.86 0.68 -9.59
N TYR A 208 23.39 1.11 -8.43
CA TYR A 208 23.51 0.27 -7.25
C TYR A 208 22.50 0.57 -6.15
N VAL A 209 21.89 1.74 -6.12
CA VAL A 209 20.91 2.12 -5.09
C VAL A 209 19.51 2.06 -5.65
N THR A 210 19.26 2.69 -6.81
CA THR A 210 17.93 2.63 -7.43
C THR A 210 17.72 1.37 -8.27
N ALA A 211 18.76 0.57 -8.50
CA ALA A 211 18.69 -0.67 -9.28
C ALA A 211 17.94 -0.48 -10.62
N SER A 212 18.27 0.60 -11.34
CA SER A 212 17.57 0.96 -12.59
C SER A 212 17.68 -0.12 -13.65
N HIS A 213 16.58 -0.40 -14.31
CA HIS A 213 16.46 -1.44 -15.35
C HIS A 213 15.46 -1.03 -16.45
N GLN A 214 15.39 -1.86 -17.49
CA GLN A 214 14.42 -1.75 -18.59
C GLN A 214 13.69 -3.10 -18.81
N THR A 215 13.54 -3.87 -17.75
CA THR A 215 12.95 -5.21 -17.81
C THR A 215 11.43 -5.11 -17.79
N SER A 216 10.76 -5.84 -18.68
CA SER A 216 9.30 -6.06 -18.65
C SER A 216 8.99 -7.42 -18.06
N ALA A 217 7.83 -7.53 -17.43
CA ALA A 217 7.29 -8.78 -16.92
C ALA A 217 6.53 -9.59 -17.98
N GLU A 218 6.33 -9.08 -19.20
CA GLU A 218 5.51 -9.65 -20.27
C GLU A 218 5.81 -11.12 -20.52
N GLY A 219 7.09 -11.46 -20.79
CA GLY A 219 7.50 -12.82 -21.13
C GLY A 219 7.20 -13.82 -20.01
N TRP A 220 7.43 -13.41 -18.75
CA TRP A 220 7.15 -14.25 -17.59
C TRP A 220 5.66 -14.40 -17.34
N ALA A 221 4.90 -13.32 -17.36
CA ALA A 221 3.45 -13.34 -17.16
C ALA A 221 2.74 -14.19 -18.22
N THR A 222 3.10 -14.00 -19.50
CA THR A 222 2.51 -14.75 -20.61
C THR A 222 2.83 -16.24 -20.52
N GLU A 223 4.09 -16.62 -20.21
CA GLU A 223 4.47 -18.02 -20.04
C GLU A 223 3.75 -18.67 -18.86
N ARG A 224 3.38 -17.90 -17.84
CA ARG A 224 2.60 -18.40 -16.69
C ARG A 224 1.08 -18.38 -16.93
N GLY A 225 0.62 -18.10 -18.13
CA GLY A 225 -0.77 -18.19 -18.53
C GLY A 225 -1.63 -16.97 -18.18
N PHE A 226 -1.01 -15.83 -17.86
CA PHE A 226 -1.75 -14.58 -17.68
C PHE A 226 -2.15 -13.97 -19.03
N SER A 227 -3.35 -13.39 -19.09
CA SER A 227 -3.70 -12.41 -20.10
C SER A 227 -3.00 -11.09 -19.77
N TYR A 228 -1.97 -10.76 -20.55
CA TYR A 228 -1.10 -9.61 -20.32
C TYR A 228 -1.56 -8.37 -21.08
N SER A 229 -1.46 -7.21 -20.46
CA SER A 229 -1.64 -5.89 -21.09
C SER A 229 -0.56 -4.91 -20.63
N ALA A 230 0.07 -4.22 -21.58
CA ALA A 230 0.97 -3.10 -21.33
C ALA A 230 0.21 -1.77 -21.41
N VAL A 231 0.57 -0.82 -20.55
CA VAL A 231 -0.06 0.51 -20.46
C VAL A 231 1.03 1.57 -20.38
N HIS A 232 0.99 2.56 -21.29
CA HIS A 232 2.00 3.60 -21.42
C HIS A 232 1.43 5.03 -21.34
N ASN A 233 0.10 5.18 -21.28
CA ASN A 233 -0.55 6.50 -21.23
C ASN A 233 -1.93 6.41 -20.56
N ALA A 234 -2.54 7.57 -20.34
CA ALA A 234 -3.83 7.68 -19.63
C ALA A 234 -4.99 7.02 -20.37
N GLU A 235 -5.01 7.07 -21.70
CA GLU A 235 -6.08 6.47 -22.51
C GLU A 235 -6.04 4.95 -22.42
N GLU A 236 -4.84 4.37 -22.57
CA GLU A 236 -4.60 2.94 -22.41
C GLU A 236 -4.93 2.48 -20.97
N LEU A 237 -4.56 3.29 -19.95
CA LEU A 237 -4.88 2.99 -18.56
C LEU A 237 -6.40 2.90 -18.34
N ALA A 238 -7.15 3.87 -18.84
CA ALA A 238 -8.60 3.89 -18.68
C ALA A 238 -9.28 2.69 -19.38
N ALA A 239 -8.82 2.37 -20.59
CA ALA A 239 -9.35 1.24 -21.35
C ALA A 239 -9.02 -0.11 -20.68
N ALA A 240 -7.77 -0.31 -20.25
CA ALA A 240 -7.33 -1.54 -19.58
C ALA A 240 -8.01 -1.71 -18.21
N MET A 241 -8.18 -0.64 -17.43
CA MET A 241 -8.77 -0.68 -16.10
C MET A 241 -10.21 -1.22 -16.12
N SER A 242 -11.01 -0.84 -17.12
CA SER A 242 -12.38 -1.33 -17.27
C SER A 242 -12.43 -2.86 -17.43
N ALA A 243 -11.58 -3.43 -18.27
CA ALA A 243 -11.48 -4.89 -18.45
C ALA A 243 -10.88 -5.58 -17.22
N PHE A 244 -9.93 -4.92 -16.55
CA PHE A 244 -9.20 -5.47 -15.40
C PHE A 244 -10.06 -5.63 -14.15
N THR A 245 -11.06 -4.76 -13.95
CA THR A 245 -11.92 -4.74 -12.76
C THR A 245 -13.30 -5.33 -12.98
N GLN A 246 -13.67 -5.69 -14.22
CA GLN A 246 -15.00 -6.23 -14.52
C GLN A 246 -15.26 -7.56 -13.81
N THR A 247 -16.53 -7.77 -13.45
CA THR A 247 -17.02 -9.00 -12.79
C THR A 247 -18.08 -9.76 -13.57
N GLU A 248 -18.74 -9.09 -14.54
CA GLU A 248 -19.87 -9.65 -15.29
C GLU A 248 -19.46 -10.79 -16.23
N GLN A 249 -18.26 -10.72 -16.76
CA GLN A 249 -17.67 -11.77 -17.60
C GLN A 249 -16.33 -12.20 -17.00
N PRO A 250 -16.32 -13.25 -16.17
CA PRO A 250 -15.09 -13.77 -15.58
C PRO A 250 -14.06 -14.11 -16.66
N SER A 251 -12.84 -13.61 -16.53
CA SER A 251 -11.75 -14.00 -17.42
C SER A 251 -11.44 -15.49 -17.25
N GLU A 252 -11.16 -16.18 -18.36
CA GLU A 252 -10.69 -17.57 -18.33
C GLU A 252 -9.29 -17.70 -17.74
N HIS A 253 -8.49 -16.62 -17.85
CA HIS A 253 -7.12 -16.53 -17.39
C HIS A 253 -6.97 -15.46 -16.29
N PRO A 254 -5.97 -15.59 -15.40
CA PRO A 254 -5.58 -14.49 -14.55
C PRO A 254 -5.12 -13.29 -15.40
N LEU A 255 -5.33 -12.05 -14.88
CA LEU A 255 -4.98 -10.84 -15.63
C LEU A 255 -3.72 -10.19 -15.07
N PHE A 256 -2.88 -9.69 -15.97
CA PHE A 256 -1.66 -8.96 -15.65
C PHE A 256 -1.62 -7.64 -16.42
N MET A 257 -1.63 -6.54 -15.71
CA MET A 257 -1.49 -5.20 -16.27
C MET A 257 -0.16 -4.62 -15.83
N GLU A 258 0.72 -4.33 -16.77
CA GLU A 258 2.00 -3.65 -16.52
C GLU A 258 1.89 -2.19 -16.95
N VAL A 259 1.97 -1.28 -15.98
CA VAL A 259 1.87 0.17 -16.17
C VAL A 259 3.26 0.77 -16.15
N PHE A 260 3.73 1.23 -17.31
CA PHE A 260 5.02 1.87 -17.47
C PHE A 260 4.91 3.37 -17.18
N THR A 261 5.62 3.86 -16.16
CA THR A 261 5.63 5.27 -15.79
C THR A 261 7.03 5.85 -15.83
N ASP A 262 7.12 7.18 -15.76
CA ASP A 262 8.40 7.89 -15.60
C ASP A 262 8.61 8.29 -14.14
N LYS A 263 9.65 7.75 -13.52
CA LYS A 263 9.97 7.97 -12.11
C LYS A 263 10.26 9.43 -11.75
N ALA A 264 10.78 10.23 -12.66
CA ALA A 264 11.04 11.65 -12.40
C ALA A 264 9.73 12.44 -12.40
N GLU A 265 8.80 12.06 -13.27
CA GLU A 265 7.46 12.65 -13.32
C GLU A 265 6.63 12.25 -12.09
N ASP A 266 6.65 10.99 -11.68
CA ASP A 266 5.97 10.51 -10.46
C ASP A 266 6.44 11.29 -9.22
N VAL A 267 7.76 11.48 -9.05
CA VAL A 267 8.32 12.31 -7.96
C VAL A 267 7.89 13.77 -8.06
N ARG A 268 7.78 14.31 -9.28
CA ARG A 268 7.34 15.71 -9.51
C ARG A 268 5.89 15.91 -9.10
N LEU A 269 5.01 14.97 -9.47
CA LEU A 269 3.59 15.03 -9.17
C LEU A 269 3.28 14.86 -7.66
N LEU A 270 4.15 14.19 -6.92
CA LEU A 270 3.97 13.96 -5.49
C LEU A 270 4.38 15.17 -4.62
N LYS A 271 5.15 16.11 -5.14
CA LYS A 271 5.62 17.32 -4.43
C LYS A 271 4.59 18.43 -4.43
#